data_f8ed91c45418feb8f52818c1cbeb5503
#
_entry.id   f8ed91c45418feb8f52818c1cbeb5503
#
_cell.length_a   1.000
_cell.length_b   1.000
_cell.length_c   1.000
_cell.angle_alpha   90.00
_cell.angle_beta   90.00
_cell.angle_gamma   90.00
#
_symmetry.space_group_name_H-M   'P 1'
#
loop_
_entity.id
_entity.type
_entity.pdbx_description
1 polymer ?
#
loop_
_entity_poly.entity_id
_entity_poly.type
_entity_poly.pdbx_seq_one_letter_code
_entity_poly.pdbx_strand_id
1 'polypeptide(L)'
;MKIKTIDARGLTCPLPVINAKKAAEEMGQEGVLTVLVDNEIAVQNLQKFAAQKGYTASGEKEAEKEYRVVIDVSGADSAPEISGTAAQDKSGVISAARNDENARSATVTGAAGCAPDMIRSGMVVVLSADMMGTGDDALGKTLMKSFVFALTKQDVLPETVLCYNRGAYLSCKGSESFEDLKALEAEGVSIMTCGTCLDYYGLKDELGVGSVTNMYEIVEVMEKAVTVIRP
;
A
#
# COMPACT_ATOMS: atom_id res chain seq x y z
N MET A 1 -28.15 3.65 -11.50
CA MET A 1 -27.11 4.35 -10.73
C MET A 1 -27.16 3.83 -9.30
N LYS A 2 -26.12 3.15 -8.84
CA LYS A 2 -26.03 2.63 -7.47
C LYS A 2 -25.58 3.75 -6.53
N ILE A 3 -26.18 3.84 -5.36
CA ILE A 3 -25.77 4.81 -4.32
C ILE A 3 -25.45 4.00 -3.06
N LYS A 4 -24.26 4.21 -2.49
CA LYS A 4 -23.83 3.56 -1.26
C LYS A 4 -23.26 4.60 -0.28
N THR A 5 -23.61 4.49 1.00
CA THR A 5 -23.09 5.37 2.04
C THR A 5 -22.31 4.52 3.06
N ILE A 6 -21.15 4.99 3.46
CA ILE A 6 -20.29 4.38 4.50
C ILE A 6 -20.09 5.40 5.61
N ASP A 7 -20.27 4.98 6.85
CA ASP A 7 -19.84 5.73 8.01
C ASP A 7 -18.44 5.25 8.42
N ALA A 8 -17.45 6.13 8.26
CA ALA A 8 -16.05 5.90 8.60
C ALA A 8 -15.56 6.87 9.69
N ARG A 9 -16.48 7.50 10.41
CA ARG A 9 -16.16 8.37 11.55
C ARG A 9 -15.57 7.54 12.69
N GLY A 10 -14.59 8.07 13.38
CA GLY A 10 -13.85 7.37 14.45
C GLY A 10 -12.83 6.33 13.95
N LEU A 11 -12.73 6.12 12.64
CA LEU A 11 -11.75 5.21 12.07
C LEU A 11 -10.42 5.94 11.81
N THR A 12 -9.33 5.30 12.19
CA THR A 12 -7.97 5.79 11.92
C THR A 12 -7.50 5.36 10.53
N CYS A 13 -6.58 6.14 9.93
CA CYS A 13 -5.89 5.76 8.70
C CYS A 13 -5.21 4.38 8.88
N PRO A 14 -5.32 3.45 7.89
CA PRO A 14 -5.86 3.63 6.53
C PRO A 14 -7.33 3.19 6.36
N LEU A 15 -8.05 2.84 7.42
CA LEU A 15 -9.38 2.20 7.37
C LEU A 15 -10.43 2.94 6.53
N PRO A 16 -10.59 4.29 6.59
CA PRO A 16 -11.57 4.98 5.75
C PRO A 16 -11.35 4.73 4.24
N VAL A 17 -10.09 4.73 3.80
CA VAL A 17 -9.72 4.51 2.40
C VAL A 17 -9.95 3.05 1.98
N ILE A 18 -9.62 2.09 2.84
CA ILE A 18 -9.83 0.66 2.59
C ILE A 18 -11.33 0.35 2.46
N ASN A 19 -12.15 0.90 3.35
CA ASN A 19 -13.59 0.72 3.29
C ASN A 19 -14.20 1.35 2.03
N ALA A 20 -13.69 2.52 1.62
CA ALA A 20 -14.10 3.16 0.37
C ALA A 20 -13.72 2.32 -0.85
N LYS A 21 -12.47 1.78 -0.89
CA LYS A 21 -12.01 0.87 -1.94
C LYS A 21 -12.94 -0.34 -2.07
N LYS A 22 -13.15 -1.08 -0.97
CA LYS A 22 -14.01 -2.26 -0.94
C LYS A 22 -15.44 -1.96 -1.40
N ALA A 23 -16.00 -0.83 -0.99
CA ALA A 23 -17.34 -0.45 -1.40
C ALA A 23 -17.42 -0.07 -2.87
N ALA A 24 -16.41 0.61 -3.42
CA ALA A 24 -16.32 0.91 -4.85
C ALA A 24 -16.25 -0.38 -5.70
N GLU A 25 -15.46 -1.36 -5.27
CA GLU A 25 -15.37 -2.68 -5.91
C GLU A 25 -16.71 -3.44 -5.88
N GLU A 26 -17.41 -3.47 -4.74
CA GLU A 26 -18.75 -4.07 -4.61
C GLU A 26 -19.81 -3.38 -5.48
N MET A 27 -19.64 -2.10 -5.76
CA MET A 27 -20.52 -1.33 -6.66
C MET A 27 -20.27 -1.65 -8.14
N GLY A 28 -19.15 -2.31 -8.47
CA GLY A 28 -18.82 -2.69 -9.84
C GLY A 28 -18.51 -1.49 -10.72
N GLN A 29 -17.87 -0.47 -10.15
CA GLN A 29 -17.46 0.77 -10.83
C GLN A 29 -18.62 1.58 -11.46
N GLU A 30 -19.82 1.45 -10.93
CA GLU A 30 -20.97 2.23 -11.36
C GLU A 30 -21.74 2.84 -10.18
N GLY A 31 -21.73 4.15 -10.05
CA GLY A 31 -22.55 4.86 -9.08
C GLY A 31 -21.81 5.88 -8.24
N VAL A 32 -22.46 6.29 -7.15
CA VAL A 32 -21.95 7.32 -6.22
C VAL A 32 -21.76 6.71 -4.84
N LEU A 33 -20.54 6.80 -4.34
CA LEU A 33 -20.16 6.39 -2.99
C LEU A 33 -20.05 7.63 -2.10
N THR A 34 -20.78 7.65 -1.00
CA THR A 34 -20.68 8.69 0.03
C THR A 34 -19.95 8.13 1.24
N VAL A 35 -18.91 8.81 1.70
CA VAL A 35 -18.13 8.42 2.88
C VAL A 35 -18.19 9.54 3.91
N LEU A 36 -18.67 9.22 5.12
CA LEU A 36 -18.71 10.15 6.24
C LEU A 36 -17.43 9.95 7.08
N VAL A 37 -16.72 11.05 7.37
CA VAL A 37 -15.48 11.04 8.16
C VAL A 37 -15.47 12.21 9.16
N ASP A 38 -14.61 12.15 10.17
CA ASP A 38 -14.57 13.11 11.28
C ASP A 38 -13.35 14.05 11.24
N ASN A 39 -12.47 13.91 10.25
CA ASN A 39 -11.27 14.73 10.14
C ASN A 39 -10.91 15.05 8.69
N GLU A 40 -10.24 16.19 8.51
CA GLU A 40 -9.86 16.70 7.20
C GLU A 40 -8.80 15.84 6.49
N ILE A 41 -7.93 15.17 7.27
CA ILE A 41 -6.90 14.27 6.70
C ILE A 41 -7.56 13.07 6.01
N ALA A 42 -8.63 12.53 6.60
CA ALA A 42 -9.39 11.45 5.96
C ALA A 42 -10.06 11.92 4.65
N VAL A 43 -10.56 13.16 4.59
CA VAL A 43 -11.09 13.75 3.34
C VAL A 43 -10.01 13.79 2.26
N GLN A 44 -8.82 14.33 2.58
CA GLN A 44 -7.70 14.41 1.63
C GLN A 44 -7.25 13.03 1.16
N ASN A 45 -7.19 12.04 2.05
CA ASN A 45 -6.81 10.67 1.70
C ASN A 45 -7.83 10.00 0.78
N LEU A 46 -9.13 10.21 1.01
CA LEU A 46 -10.19 9.71 0.14
C LEU A 46 -10.18 10.38 -1.24
N GLN A 47 -9.90 11.68 -1.31
CA GLN A 47 -9.75 12.40 -2.58
C GLN A 47 -8.53 11.90 -3.37
N LYS A 48 -7.39 11.67 -2.70
CA LYS A 48 -6.21 11.07 -3.32
C LYS A 48 -6.48 9.65 -3.84
N PHE A 49 -7.16 8.84 -3.04
CA PHE A 49 -7.60 7.50 -3.46
C PHE A 49 -8.47 7.56 -4.72
N ALA A 50 -9.47 8.44 -4.74
CA ALA A 50 -10.35 8.62 -5.89
C ALA A 50 -9.55 9.00 -7.14
N ALA A 51 -8.66 10.00 -7.04
CA ALA A 51 -7.80 10.42 -8.15
C ALA A 51 -6.89 9.29 -8.67
N GLN A 52 -6.32 8.46 -7.79
CA GLN A 52 -5.49 7.31 -8.18
C GLN A 52 -6.28 6.23 -8.95
N LYS A 53 -7.57 6.10 -8.68
CA LYS A 53 -8.46 5.13 -9.36
C LYS A 53 -9.20 5.74 -10.57
N GLY A 54 -8.93 6.99 -10.92
CA GLY A 54 -9.60 7.67 -12.01
C GLY A 54 -11.05 8.11 -11.69
N TYR A 55 -11.41 8.12 -10.40
CA TYR A 55 -12.71 8.58 -9.92
C TYR A 55 -12.72 10.09 -9.64
N THR A 56 -13.88 10.72 -9.71
CA THR A 56 -14.05 12.10 -9.23
C THR A 56 -14.52 12.10 -7.79
N ALA A 57 -13.97 13.00 -6.97
CA ALA A 57 -14.36 13.14 -5.57
C ALA A 57 -14.50 14.60 -5.15
N SER A 58 -15.58 14.90 -4.43
CA SER A 58 -15.77 16.17 -3.73
C SER A 58 -15.90 15.94 -2.22
N GLY A 59 -15.28 16.81 -1.42
CA GLY A 59 -15.38 16.78 0.05
C GLY A 59 -16.07 18.04 0.53
N GLU A 60 -17.08 17.90 1.37
CA GLU A 60 -17.83 18.99 2.00
C GLU A 60 -17.75 18.85 3.52
N LYS A 61 -17.61 19.99 4.21
CA LYS A 61 -17.70 20.05 5.66
C LYS A 61 -19.14 20.34 6.05
N GLU A 62 -19.80 19.40 6.74
CA GLU A 62 -21.21 19.55 7.18
C GLU A 62 -21.32 20.18 8.55
N ALA A 63 -20.41 19.85 9.48
CA ALA A 63 -20.35 20.39 10.81
C ALA A 63 -18.91 20.37 11.39
N GLU A 64 -18.76 20.79 12.65
CA GLU A 64 -17.50 20.64 13.35
C GLU A 64 -17.19 19.14 13.54
N LYS A 65 -16.09 18.65 12.92
CA LYS A 65 -15.70 17.22 12.87
C LYS A 65 -16.72 16.32 12.13
N GLU A 66 -17.47 16.86 11.19
CA GLU A 66 -18.31 16.08 10.30
C GLU A 66 -18.05 16.49 8.85
N TYR A 67 -17.54 15.56 8.07
CA TYR A 67 -17.22 15.75 6.66
C TYR A 67 -17.89 14.66 5.83
N ARG A 68 -18.39 15.06 4.68
CA ARG A 68 -18.92 14.16 3.67
C ARG A 68 -18.00 14.17 2.45
N VAL A 69 -17.57 13.00 2.02
CA VAL A 69 -16.82 12.82 0.75
C VAL A 69 -17.73 12.06 -0.21
N VAL A 70 -18.00 12.65 -1.34
CA VAL A 70 -18.79 12.03 -2.42
C VAL A 70 -17.84 11.63 -3.53
N ILE A 71 -17.80 10.34 -3.85
CA ILE A 71 -16.93 9.75 -4.87
C ILE A 71 -17.82 9.18 -5.98
N ASP A 72 -17.68 9.70 -7.18
CA ASP A 72 -18.32 9.15 -8.37
C ASP A 72 -17.39 8.09 -8.98
N VAL A 73 -17.82 6.84 -8.92
CA VAL A 73 -17.04 5.68 -9.39
C VAL A 73 -17.35 5.31 -10.85
N SER A 74 -18.23 6.07 -11.53
CA SER A 74 -18.63 5.80 -12.92
C SER A 74 -17.61 6.27 -13.98
N GLY A 75 -16.49 6.88 -13.59
CA GLY A 75 -15.61 7.62 -14.47
C GLY A 75 -14.25 6.98 -14.80
N ALA A 76 -14.10 5.66 -14.77
CA ALA A 76 -12.80 5.02 -15.01
C ALA A 76 -12.22 5.19 -16.45
N ASP A 77 -12.94 5.82 -17.37
CA ASP A 77 -12.55 5.96 -18.80
C ASP A 77 -12.32 7.40 -19.29
N SER A 78 -12.34 8.40 -18.42
CA SER A 78 -12.01 9.78 -18.80
C SER A 78 -10.94 10.36 -17.92
N ALA A 79 -9.71 10.39 -18.43
CA ALA A 79 -8.63 11.15 -17.85
C ALA A 79 -9.04 12.63 -17.74
N PRO A 80 -8.93 13.29 -16.57
CA PRO A 80 -9.22 14.71 -16.48
C PRO A 80 -8.11 15.48 -17.18
N GLU A 81 -8.48 16.26 -18.20
CA GLU A 81 -7.64 17.33 -18.71
C GLU A 81 -7.38 18.33 -17.58
N ILE A 82 -6.15 18.40 -17.15
CA ILE A 82 -5.70 19.40 -16.17
C ILE A 82 -5.64 20.74 -16.88
N SER A 83 -6.68 21.57 -16.75
CA SER A 83 -6.56 22.99 -17.05
C SER A 83 -5.86 23.68 -15.90
N GLY A 84 -4.53 23.73 -15.99
CA GLY A 84 -3.68 24.50 -15.10
C GLY A 84 -3.62 25.95 -15.56
N THR A 85 -4.02 26.86 -14.72
CA THR A 85 -3.61 28.27 -14.84
C THR A 85 -2.20 28.42 -14.29
N ALA A 86 -1.33 28.90 -15.17
CA ALA A 86 0.09 29.10 -14.97
C ALA A 86 0.41 30.23 -13.98
N ALA A 87 1.46 30.03 -13.19
CA ALA A 87 2.36 31.11 -12.80
C ALA A 87 3.78 30.68 -13.17
N GLN A 88 4.35 31.46 -14.05
CA GLN A 88 5.73 31.30 -14.57
C GLN A 88 6.76 31.67 -13.50
N ASP A 89 7.85 30.92 -13.38
CA ASP A 89 9.14 31.54 -13.32
C ASP A 89 10.24 30.69 -13.97
N LYS A 90 11.19 31.39 -14.57
CA LYS A 90 12.19 30.92 -15.52
C LYS A 90 13.46 30.47 -14.82
N SER A 91 14.12 29.43 -15.24
CA SER A 91 15.46 29.45 -15.87
C SER A 91 16.19 28.10 -15.73
N GLY A 92 16.86 27.70 -16.79
CA GLY A 92 17.99 26.76 -16.74
C GLY A 92 17.93 25.59 -17.71
N VAL A 93 18.26 25.85 -18.98
CA VAL A 93 18.57 24.89 -20.02
C VAL A 93 19.83 24.09 -19.68
N ILE A 94 19.85 22.77 -19.78
CA ILE A 94 20.98 22.05 -20.41
C ILE A 94 20.40 20.77 -21.07
N SER A 95 20.63 20.70 -22.37
CA SER A 95 20.41 19.59 -23.31
C SER A 95 21.46 18.50 -23.15
N ALA A 96 21.06 17.23 -23.19
CA ALA A 96 21.86 16.17 -23.82
C ALA A 96 20.96 14.97 -24.17
N ALA A 97 20.73 14.84 -25.46
CA ALA A 97 20.14 13.66 -26.08
C ALA A 97 21.13 12.47 -26.06
N ARG A 98 20.63 11.26 -25.87
CA ARG A 98 21.11 10.05 -26.57
C ARG A 98 20.01 9.01 -26.64
N ASN A 99 19.73 8.65 -27.88
CA ASN A 99 18.93 7.50 -28.31
C ASN A 99 19.57 6.20 -27.81
N ASP A 100 18.72 5.23 -27.47
CA ASP A 100 18.85 3.90 -28.08
C ASP A 100 17.54 3.12 -27.96
N GLU A 101 17.10 2.67 -29.10
CA GLU A 101 15.96 1.81 -29.35
C GLU A 101 16.27 0.39 -28.84
N ASN A 102 15.39 -0.23 -28.07
CA ASN A 102 15.02 -1.62 -28.36
C ASN A 102 13.68 -1.99 -27.68
N ALA A 103 12.62 -1.78 -28.41
CA ALA A 103 11.31 -2.31 -28.10
C ALA A 103 11.31 -3.82 -28.37
N ARG A 104 11.07 -4.65 -27.37
CA ARG A 104 10.54 -6.00 -27.58
C ARG A 104 9.16 -6.09 -26.97
N SER A 105 8.21 -5.92 -27.88
CA SER A 105 6.82 -6.33 -27.75
C SER A 105 6.75 -7.82 -27.35
N ALA A 106 6.15 -8.11 -26.21
CA ALA A 106 5.62 -9.43 -25.92
C ALA A 106 4.10 -9.30 -25.81
N THR A 107 3.46 -9.62 -26.91
CA THR A 107 2.02 -9.87 -27.02
C THR A 107 1.68 -11.08 -26.17
N VAL A 108 0.96 -10.91 -25.09
CA VAL A 108 0.31 -12.02 -24.38
C VAL A 108 -1.15 -12.03 -24.77
N THR A 109 -1.48 -12.94 -25.66
CA THR A 109 -2.86 -13.34 -25.99
C THR A 109 -3.43 -14.18 -24.86
N GLY A 110 -4.65 -13.86 -24.51
CA GLY A 110 -5.37 -14.32 -23.35
C GLY A 110 -5.70 -15.79 -23.25
N ALA A 111 -6.07 -16.17 -22.06
CA ALA A 111 -7.20 -17.08 -21.79
C ALA A 111 -7.67 -16.88 -20.36
N ALA A 112 -8.97 -16.81 -20.23
CA ALA A 112 -9.71 -16.64 -18.98
C ALA A 112 -9.48 -17.81 -18.02
N GLY A 113 -9.38 -17.51 -16.73
CA GLY A 113 -9.55 -18.52 -15.69
C GLY A 113 -8.86 -18.19 -14.37
N CYS A 114 -9.58 -17.52 -13.47
CA CYS A 114 -9.56 -17.67 -12.00
C CYS A 114 -8.27 -17.42 -11.22
N ALA A 115 -8.44 -16.47 -10.34
CA ALA A 115 -7.56 -15.90 -9.35
C ALA A 115 -6.47 -15.00 -9.95
N PRO A 116 -6.50 -13.71 -9.65
CA PRO A 116 -5.44 -12.82 -10.10
C PRO A 116 -4.14 -13.29 -9.45
N ASP A 117 -3.06 -13.28 -10.23
CA ASP A 117 -1.71 -13.25 -9.71
C ASP A 117 -1.56 -11.93 -8.93
N MET A 118 -2.04 -11.94 -7.70
CA MET A 118 -2.05 -10.79 -6.80
C MET A 118 -0.62 -10.46 -6.33
N ILE A 119 0.36 -11.33 -6.62
CA ILE A 119 1.76 -11.18 -6.22
C ILE A 119 2.55 -10.53 -7.35
N ARG A 120 3.15 -9.39 -7.06
CA ARG A 120 4.06 -8.71 -7.98
C ARG A 120 5.44 -9.34 -7.91
N SER A 121 5.82 -10.08 -8.95
CA SER A 121 7.15 -10.65 -9.08
C SER A 121 8.24 -9.57 -9.00
N GLY A 122 9.26 -9.82 -8.20
CA GLY A 122 10.38 -8.91 -7.96
C GLY A 122 10.06 -7.71 -7.05
N MET A 123 8.88 -7.62 -6.44
CA MET A 123 8.62 -6.61 -5.41
C MET A 123 8.98 -7.16 -4.03
N VAL A 124 9.96 -6.53 -3.37
CA VAL A 124 10.44 -6.90 -2.04
C VAL A 124 10.16 -5.78 -1.05
N VAL A 125 9.56 -6.12 0.09
CA VAL A 125 9.38 -5.20 1.21
C VAL A 125 10.38 -5.56 2.31
N VAL A 126 11.11 -4.56 2.81
CA VAL A 126 12.13 -4.74 3.85
C VAL A 126 11.68 -4.08 5.14
N LEU A 127 11.41 -4.87 6.15
CA LEU A 127 11.08 -4.42 7.50
C LEU A 127 12.33 -4.53 8.38
N SER A 128 13.09 -3.44 8.45
CA SER A 128 14.38 -3.39 9.19
C SER A 128 14.23 -2.90 10.64
N ALA A 129 13.05 -2.43 11.01
CA ALA A 129 12.72 -1.94 12.35
C ALA A 129 11.29 -2.35 12.71
N ASP A 130 10.96 -2.30 13.99
CA ASP A 130 9.60 -2.49 14.52
C ASP A 130 8.77 -1.19 14.50
N MET A 131 9.37 -0.11 14.00
CA MET A 131 8.74 1.20 13.84
C MET A 131 9.12 1.84 12.49
N MET A 132 8.31 2.75 12.02
CA MET A 132 8.50 3.48 10.76
C MET A 132 9.02 4.88 11.06
N GLY A 133 10.16 5.23 10.41
CA GLY A 133 10.81 6.52 10.62
C GLY A 133 11.64 6.61 11.91
N THR A 134 12.17 7.81 12.21
CA THR A 134 13.10 8.09 13.32
C THR A 134 12.59 9.18 14.27
N GLY A 135 11.29 9.45 14.30
CA GLY A 135 10.67 10.45 15.15
C GLY A 135 10.24 9.87 16.50
N ASP A 136 8.98 10.07 16.87
CA ASP A 136 8.39 9.51 18.08
C ASP A 136 8.17 8.00 17.94
N ASP A 137 8.65 7.22 18.91
CA ASP A 137 8.61 5.75 18.88
C ASP A 137 7.18 5.20 18.91
N ALA A 138 6.26 5.80 19.65
CA ALA A 138 4.88 5.34 19.73
C ALA A 138 4.15 5.57 18.40
N LEU A 139 4.37 6.74 17.80
CA LEU A 139 3.87 7.04 16.46
C LEU A 139 4.51 6.09 15.43
N GLY A 140 5.83 5.88 15.50
CA GLY A 140 6.54 4.99 14.60
C GLY A 140 6.00 3.56 14.60
N LYS A 141 5.68 3.00 15.76
CA LYS A 141 5.04 1.68 15.90
C LYS A 141 3.63 1.66 15.30
N THR A 142 2.83 2.68 15.57
CA THR A 142 1.49 2.82 14.98
C THR A 142 1.55 2.89 13.46
N LEU A 143 2.51 3.63 12.91
CA LEU A 143 2.73 3.74 11.47
C LEU A 143 3.18 2.41 10.85
N MET A 144 4.09 1.67 11.51
CA MET A 144 4.55 0.37 11.04
C MET A 144 3.40 -0.65 10.99
N LYS A 145 2.60 -0.73 12.04
CA LYS A 145 1.38 -1.55 12.07
C LYS A 145 0.44 -1.20 10.91
N SER A 146 0.17 0.10 10.75
CA SER A 146 -0.69 0.60 9.66
C SER A 146 -0.12 0.29 8.28
N PHE A 147 1.21 0.35 8.11
CA PHE A 147 1.89 0.00 6.86
C PHE A 147 1.71 -1.48 6.52
N VAL A 148 2.01 -2.39 7.47
CA VAL A 148 1.85 -3.83 7.25
C VAL A 148 0.39 -4.19 6.97
N PHE A 149 -0.54 -3.62 7.72
CA PHE A 149 -1.97 -3.79 7.46
C PHE A 149 -2.37 -3.27 6.06
N ALA A 150 -1.87 -2.10 5.65
CA ALA A 150 -2.16 -1.54 4.32
C ALA A 150 -1.63 -2.42 3.19
N LEU A 151 -0.50 -3.12 3.37
CA LEU A 151 0.01 -4.09 2.40
C LEU A 151 -1.00 -5.21 2.14
N THR A 152 -1.68 -5.74 3.17
CA THR A 152 -2.70 -6.80 3.02
C THR A 152 -3.93 -6.34 2.21
N LYS A 153 -4.06 -5.04 1.94
CA LYS A 153 -5.22 -4.42 1.26
C LYS A 153 -4.87 -3.85 -0.12
N GLN A 154 -3.64 -4.08 -0.58
CA GLN A 154 -3.26 -3.70 -1.94
C GLN A 154 -3.82 -4.68 -2.96
N ASP A 155 -4.04 -4.21 -4.20
CA ASP A 155 -4.47 -5.07 -5.32
C ASP A 155 -3.34 -6.01 -5.76
N VAL A 156 -2.09 -5.62 -5.51
CA VAL A 156 -0.89 -6.37 -5.85
C VAL A 156 0.00 -6.47 -4.61
N LEU A 157 0.26 -7.68 -4.18
CA LEU A 157 1.06 -7.99 -3.00
C LEU A 157 2.55 -8.10 -3.35
N PRO A 158 3.47 -7.87 -2.39
CA PRO A 158 4.89 -8.13 -2.60
C PRO A 158 5.16 -9.63 -2.79
N GLU A 159 6.21 -9.98 -3.53
CA GLU A 159 6.68 -11.36 -3.61
C GLU A 159 7.30 -11.81 -2.30
N THR A 160 8.09 -10.92 -1.67
CA THR A 160 8.82 -11.23 -0.45
C THR A 160 8.78 -10.08 0.56
N VAL A 161 8.64 -10.44 1.83
CA VAL A 161 8.85 -9.53 2.97
C VAL A 161 10.06 -10.02 3.76
N LEU A 162 11.08 -9.17 3.87
CA LEU A 162 12.31 -9.44 4.61
C LEU A 162 12.28 -8.74 5.98
N CYS A 163 12.42 -9.50 7.06
CA CYS A 163 12.46 -8.99 8.42
C CYS A 163 13.87 -9.17 9.01
N TYR A 164 14.52 -8.08 9.38
CA TYR A 164 15.81 -8.14 10.06
C TYR A 164 15.98 -7.01 11.08
N ASN A 165 17.03 -7.08 11.90
CA ASN A 165 17.21 -6.20 13.05
C ASN A 165 15.95 -6.20 13.91
N ARG A 166 15.45 -5.05 14.39
CA ARG A 166 14.19 -4.96 15.15
C ARG A 166 12.94 -5.36 14.36
N GLY A 167 13.00 -5.36 13.03
CA GLY A 167 11.93 -5.91 12.20
C GLY A 167 11.64 -7.39 12.45
N ALA A 168 12.59 -8.16 13.01
CA ALA A 168 12.38 -9.55 13.41
C ALA A 168 11.25 -9.72 14.46
N TYR A 169 11.01 -8.72 15.30
CA TYR A 169 9.88 -8.74 16.24
C TYR A 169 8.53 -8.82 15.55
N LEU A 170 8.40 -8.25 14.35
CA LEU A 170 7.12 -8.19 13.63
C LEU A 170 6.58 -9.56 13.22
N SER A 171 7.48 -10.51 12.93
CA SER A 171 7.15 -11.89 12.54
C SER A 171 6.98 -12.85 13.73
N CYS A 172 7.17 -12.35 14.96
CA CYS A 172 7.05 -13.15 16.18
C CYS A 172 5.64 -13.09 16.77
N LYS A 173 5.30 -14.13 17.52
CA LYS A 173 4.04 -14.21 18.28
C LYS A 173 3.93 -13.02 19.23
N GLY A 174 2.74 -12.45 19.35
CA GLY A 174 2.48 -11.28 20.20
C GLY A 174 2.79 -9.93 19.54
N SER A 175 3.36 -9.90 18.33
CA SER A 175 3.46 -8.69 17.54
C SER A 175 2.09 -8.18 17.10
N GLU A 176 1.89 -6.87 17.10
CA GLU A 176 0.67 -6.25 16.58
C GLU A 176 0.49 -6.43 15.06
N SER A 177 1.57 -6.71 14.32
CA SER A 177 1.58 -6.98 12.88
C SER A 177 1.54 -8.48 12.54
N PHE A 178 1.50 -9.34 13.54
CA PHE A 178 1.60 -10.79 13.37
C PHE A 178 0.50 -11.37 12.47
N GLU A 179 -0.75 -11.05 12.74
CA GLU A 179 -1.89 -11.56 11.97
C GLU A 179 -1.92 -11.00 10.54
N ASP A 180 -1.46 -9.76 10.35
CA ASP A 180 -1.36 -9.17 9.02
C ASP A 180 -0.25 -9.83 8.17
N LEU A 181 0.91 -10.13 8.76
CA LEU A 181 1.98 -10.89 8.10
C LEU A 181 1.54 -12.31 7.77
N LYS A 182 0.81 -12.94 8.68
CA LYS A 182 0.24 -14.28 8.46
C LYS A 182 -0.80 -14.28 7.33
N ALA A 183 -1.60 -13.22 7.22
CA ALA A 183 -2.52 -13.05 6.12
C ALA A 183 -1.78 -12.91 4.78
N LEU A 184 -0.68 -12.15 4.72
CA LEU A 184 0.16 -12.05 3.54
C LEU A 184 0.78 -13.40 3.16
N GLU A 185 1.27 -14.17 4.14
CA GLU A 185 1.80 -15.53 3.92
C GLU A 185 0.74 -16.47 3.34
N ALA A 186 -0.50 -16.40 3.84
CA ALA A 186 -1.62 -17.21 3.35
C ALA A 186 -1.98 -16.89 1.89
N GLU A 187 -1.74 -15.66 1.44
CA GLU A 187 -1.88 -15.23 0.04
C GLU A 187 -0.65 -15.57 -0.82
N GLY A 188 0.35 -16.26 -0.26
CA GLY A 188 1.53 -16.74 -0.98
C GLY A 188 2.74 -15.80 -0.93
N VAL A 189 2.70 -14.73 -0.15
CA VAL A 189 3.88 -13.85 0.06
C VAL A 189 4.92 -14.59 0.88
N SER A 190 6.18 -14.59 0.43
CA SER A 190 7.29 -15.18 1.18
C SER A 190 7.71 -14.26 2.32
N ILE A 191 7.52 -14.72 3.58
CA ILE A 191 7.98 -13.96 4.76
C ILE A 191 9.29 -14.60 5.24
N MET A 192 10.37 -13.81 5.31
CA MET A 192 11.70 -14.31 5.66
C MET A 192 12.31 -13.48 6.79
N THR A 193 12.72 -14.13 7.87
CA THR A 193 13.28 -13.45 9.05
C THR A 193 14.73 -13.87 9.30
N CYS A 194 15.60 -12.89 9.50
CA CYS A 194 17.01 -13.09 9.72
C CYS A 194 17.30 -13.91 11.00
N GLY A 195 17.89 -15.09 10.84
CA GLY A 195 18.21 -15.99 11.96
C GLY A 195 19.17 -15.37 12.98
N THR A 196 20.19 -14.61 12.55
CA THR A 196 21.09 -13.88 13.45
C THR A 196 20.33 -12.88 14.33
N CYS A 197 19.30 -12.23 13.79
CA CYS A 197 18.48 -11.29 14.56
C CYS A 197 17.58 -12.01 15.57
N LEU A 198 17.00 -13.15 15.16
CA LEU A 198 16.23 -14.00 16.07
C LEU A 198 17.10 -14.50 17.23
N ASP A 199 18.33 -14.90 16.95
CA ASP A 199 19.30 -15.29 17.97
C ASP A 199 19.64 -14.15 18.93
N TYR A 200 20.01 -13.00 18.38
CA TYR A 200 20.46 -11.86 19.16
C TYR A 200 19.37 -11.35 20.12
N TYR A 201 18.13 -11.35 19.67
CA TYR A 201 16.98 -10.89 20.48
C TYR A 201 16.31 -12.01 21.29
N GLY A 202 16.78 -13.27 21.21
CA GLY A 202 16.17 -14.40 21.91
C GLY A 202 14.78 -14.77 21.42
N LEU A 203 14.50 -14.60 20.12
CA LEU A 203 13.19 -14.73 19.50
C LEU A 203 13.00 -16.04 18.70
N LYS A 204 13.94 -16.99 18.75
CA LYS A 204 13.88 -18.21 17.92
C LYS A 204 12.58 -18.99 18.11
N ASP A 205 12.18 -19.17 19.35
CA ASP A 205 10.98 -19.94 19.72
C ASP A 205 9.68 -19.14 19.53
N GLU A 206 9.81 -17.83 19.34
CA GLU A 206 8.69 -16.90 19.15
C GLU A 206 8.36 -16.67 17.68
N LEU A 207 9.23 -17.08 16.75
CA LEU A 207 8.93 -16.97 15.32
C LEU A 207 7.64 -17.74 15.02
N GLY A 208 6.65 -17.06 14.49
CA GLY A 208 5.32 -17.64 14.28
C GLY A 208 4.78 -17.47 12.87
N VAL A 209 5.46 -16.69 12.02
CA VAL A 209 5.13 -16.51 10.61
C VAL A 209 6.39 -16.45 9.77
N GLY A 210 6.35 -17.08 8.60
CA GLY A 210 7.45 -17.14 7.67
C GLY A 210 8.53 -18.15 8.03
N SER A 211 9.67 -18.01 7.40
CA SER A 211 10.85 -18.87 7.54
C SER A 211 12.07 -18.11 8.02
N VAL A 212 13.03 -18.86 8.57
CA VAL A 212 14.33 -18.29 8.96
C VAL A 212 15.21 -18.19 7.72
N THR A 213 15.85 -17.04 7.54
CA THR A 213 16.82 -16.77 6.49
C THR A 213 18.14 -16.27 7.05
N ASN A 214 19.11 -16.07 6.18
CA ASN A 214 20.44 -15.55 6.50
C ASN A 214 20.77 -14.31 5.66
N MET A 215 21.84 -13.59 6.03
CA MET A 215 22.22 -12.35 5.35
C MET A 215 22.60 -12.55 3.88
N TYR A 216 23.15 -13.70 3.52
CA TYR A 216 23.49 -13.99 2.12
C TYR A 216 22.24 -14.08 1.25
N GLU A 217 21.23 -14.81 1.69
CA GLU A 217 19.94 -14.94 1.01
C GLU A 217 19.17 -13.61 0.97
N ILE A 218 19.22 -12.82 2.07
CA ILE A 218 18.64 -11.46 2.10
C ILE A 218 19.25 -10.58 1.01
N VAL A 219 20.57 -10.60 0.85
CA VAL A 219 21.27 -9.83 -0.20
C VAL A 219 20.86 -10.33 -1.58
N GLU A 220 20.85 -11.63 -1.79
CA GLU A 220 20.48 -12.24 -3.07
C GLU A 220 19.03 -11.87 -3.48
N VAL A 221 18.07 -11.92 -2.55
CA VAL A 221 16.68 -11.52 -2.79
C VAL A 221 16.61 -10.04 -3.16
N MET A 222 17.33 -9.17 -2.45
CA MET A 222 17.35 -7.74 -2.75
C MET A 222 18.03 -7.40 -4.07
N GLU A 223 19.10 -8.12 -4.45
CA GLU A 223 19.78 -7.92 -5.75
C GLU A 223 18.92 -8.33 -6.94
N LYS A 224 18.10 -9.37 -6.81
CA LYS A 224 17.16 -9.83 -7.83
C LYS A 224 15.87 -9.00 -7.90
N ALA A 225 15.62 -8.18 -6.90
CA ALA A 225 14.39 -7.41 -6.81
C ALA A 225 14.29 -6.34 -7.91
N VAL A 226 13.12 -6.23 -8.53
CA VAL A 226 12.77 -5.13 -9.44
C VAL A 226 12.45 -3.87 -8.66
N THR A 227 11.84 -4.03 -7.48
CA THR A 227 11.45 -2.92 -6.59
C THR A 227 11.69 -3.33 -5.16
N VAL A 228 12.40 -2.49 -4.40
CA VAL A 228 12.58 -2.66 -2.96
C VAL A 228 11.89 -1.51 -2.24
N ILE A 229 10.94 -1.85 -1.37
CA ILE A 229 10.22 -0.90 -0.51
C ILE A 229 10.76 -1.05 0.91
N ARG A 230 11.18 0.06 1.50
CA ARG A 230 11.69 0.11 2.88
C ARG A 230 11.05 1.28 3.61
N PRO A 231 10.11 1.04 4.52
CA PRO A 231 9.41 2.07 5.27
C PRO A 231 10.27 2.76 6.34
#